data_2f58cd52375909e6e6992169fcd8ecdb
#
_entry.id   2f58cd52375909e6e6992169fcd8ecdb
#
_cell.length_a   1.000
_cell.length_b   1.000
_cell.length_c   1.000
_cell.angle_alpha   90.00
_cell.angle_beta   90.00
_cell.angle_gamma   90.00
#
_symmetry.space_group_name_H-M   'P 1'
#
loop_
_entity.id
_entity.type
_entity.pdbx_description
1 polymer ?
#
loop_
_entity_poly.entity_id
_entity_poly.type
_entity_poly.pdbx_seq_one_letter_code
_entity_poly.pdbx_strand_id
1 'polypeptide(L)'
;LGPAVAQLSDAFDRYWNSPAVYPVAVLSPDLVKPQTLEKLRAGETDRQREVAQSAWVQSLADNAAVRRIQSGELDVHWTPRWQVLADDPLKAMEAPDPMARSEVLRGFRQAMRDSTSTLTLISPYFVPGDAGTMSLVDAVKDGRRVRIITNSLAANDVAAVHGGYSKYRERLVDGGVSLWELKPAPGPDADTSLFGSSGASLHTKAAIMDAQTVFVGSFNLDPRSVSLNCEQGVLATHPALAEELGVIFERMTQGDRAWRVDRDAKGRLQWRDGERTEHRDPDASLTRRIIARLLRWLPLDPHL
;
A
#
# COMPACT_ATOMS: atom_id res chain seq x y z
N LEU A 1 6.89 -1.87 20.52
CA LEU A 1 7.28 -2.26 21.87
C LEU A 1 8.35 -3.37 21.81
N GLY A 2 9.19 -3.48 22.85
CA GLY A 2 10.19 -4.54 22.97
C GLY A 2 11.43 -4.36 22.09
N PRO A 3 12.21 -5.46 21.83
CA PRO A 3 13.51 -5.40 21.16
C PRO A 3 13.48 -4.86 19.71
N ALA A 4 12.34 -4.92 19.04
CA ALA A 4 12.17 -4.35 17.71
C ALA A 4 12.44 -2.83 17.68
N VAL A 5 12.22 -2.13 18.79
CA VAL A 5 12.45 -0.68 18.89
C VAL A 5 13.93 -0.36 18.67
N ALA A 6 14.85 -1.17 19.21
CA ALA A 6 16.28 -0.97 19.00
C ALA A 6 16.65 -1.06 17.50
N GLN A 7 16.12 -2.06 16.79
CA GLN A 7 16.40 -2.20 15.36
C GLN A 7 15.80 -1.05 14.53
N LEU A 8 14.62 -0.53 14.93
CA LEU A 8 14.03 0.66 14.30
C LEU A 8 14.88 1.90 14.54
N SER A 9 15.43 2.07 15.77
CA SER A 9 16.35 3.14 16.10
C SER A 9 17.66 3.03 15.30
N ASP A 10 18.23 1.83 15.18
CA ASP A 10 19.42 1.59 14.37
C ASP A 10 19.18 1.90 12.89
N ALA A 11 17.99 1.56 12.37
CA ALA A 11 17.60 1.92 11.01
C ALA A 11 17.50 3.44 10.86
N PHE A 12 16.85 4.14 11.80
CA PHE A 12 16.78 5.60 11.81
C PHE A 12 18.19 6.23 11.84
N ASP A 13 19.08 5.75 12.69
CA ASP A 13 20.44 6.28 12.82
C ASP A 13 21.27 6.08 11.54
N ARG A 14 21.08 4.95 10.84
CA ARG A 14 21.69 4.74 9.52
C ARG A 14 21.23 5.77 8.49
N TYR A 15 19.94 6.10 8.49
CA TYR A 15 19.39 7.14 7.59
C TYR A 15 19.89 8.51 7.99
N TRP A 16 19.78 8.86 9.28
CA TRP A 16 20.18 10.17 9.81
C TRP A 16 21.64 10.50 9.56
N ASN A 17 22.54 9.52 9.67
CA ASN A 17 23.96 9.69 9.48
C ASN A 17 24.44 9.38 8.05
N SER A 18 23.54 9.13 7.10
CA SER A 18 23.92 8.83 5.72
C SER A 18 24.31 10.08 4.94
N PRO A 19 25.15 9.94 3.89
CA PRO A 19 25.46 11.03 2.98
C PRO A 19 24.26 11.59 2.20
N ALA A 20 23.12 10.88 2.20
CA ALA A 20 21.89 11.32 1.54
C ALA A 20 21.08 12.34 2.34
N VAL A 21 21.45 12.61 3.60
CA VAL A 21 20.73 13.54 4.48
C VAL A 21 21.35 14.92 4.45
N TYR A 22 20.49 15.90 4.24
CA TYR A 22 20.87 17.32 4.27
C TYR A 22 20.07 18.06 5.35
N PRO A 23 20.72 18.92 6.17
CA PRO A 23 20.01 19.77 7.11
C PRO A 23 19.00 20.66 6.38
N VAL A 24 17.80 20.81 6.94
CA VAL A 24 16.75 21.67 6.36
C VAL A 24 17.24 23.12 6.14
N ALA A 25 18.12 23.60 7.00
CA ALA A 25 18.75 24.91 6.88
C ALA A 25 19.54 25.11 5.58
N VAL A 26 20.10 24.02 5.04
CA VAL A 26 20.84 24.05 3.75
C VAL A 26 19.88 24.03 2.57
N LEU A 27 18.80 23.22 2.65
CA LEU A 27 17.82 23.06 1.57
C LEU A 27 16.85 24.24 1.47
N SER A 28 16.45 24.79 2.62
CA SER A 28 15.45 25.84 2.72
C SER A 28 15.79 26.78 3.88
N PRO A 29 16.77 27.68 3.73
CA PRO A 29 17.21 28.57 4.81
C PRO A 29 16.10 29.45 5.39
N ASP A 30 15.10 29.78 4.56
CA ASP A 30 13.97 30.61 4.98
C ASP A 30 13.06 29.93 5.99
N LEU A 31 12.98 28.60 6.00
CA LEU A 31 12.15 27.84 6.95
C LEU A 31 12.71 27.85 8.38
N VAL A 32 14.01 28.09 8.54
CA VAL A 32 14.66 28.06 9.86
C VAL A 32 14.86 29.47 10.47
N LYS A 33 14.28 30.51 9.86
CA LYS A 33 14.30 31.86 10.42
C LYS A 33 13.45 31.90 11.69
N PRO A 34 13.91 32.54 12.78
CA PRO A 34 13.17 32.65 14.03
C PRO A 34 11.73 33.15 13.85
N GLN A 35 11.53 34.18 13.01
CA GLN A 35 10.21 34.74 12.72
C GLN A 35 9.26 33.75 12.05
N THR A 36 9.79 32.83 11.23
CA THR A 36 8.98 31.79 10.58
C THR A 36 8.51 30.77 11.62
N LEU A 37 9.40 30.36 12.53
CA LEU A 37 9.07 29.44 13.59
C LEU A 37 8.04 30.02 14.57
N GLU A 38 8.18 31.30 14.94
CA GLU A 38 7.20 32.01 15.79
C GLU A 38 5.83 32.09 15.14
N LYS A 39 5.75 32.42 13.83
CA LYS A 39 4.49 32.43 13.07
C LYS A 39 3.84 31.05 13.01
N LEU A 40 4.64 30.00 12.78
CA LEU A 40 4.14 28.62 12.78
C LEU A 40 3.57 28.22 14.16
N ARG A 41 4.29 28.53 15.24
CA ARG A 41 3.83 28.25 16.60
C ARG A 41 2.56 29.03 16.98
N ALA A 42 2.47 30.31 16.58
CA ALA A 42 1.29 31.12 16.82
C ALA A 42 0.05 30.59 16.09
N GLY A 43 0.21 30.10 14.85
CA GLY A 43 -0.88 29.52 14.08
C GLY A 43 -1.26 28.09 14.49
N GLU A 44 -0.36 27.39 15.18
CA GLU A 44 -0.54 25.97 15.52
C GLU A 44 -1.72 25.75 16.50
N THR A 45 -1.88 26.62 17.48
CA THR A 45 -2.97 26.51 18.47
C THR A 45 -4.35 26.64 17.81
N ASP A 46 -4.51 27.54 16.86
CA ASP A 46 -5.77 27.73 16.16
C ASP A 46 -6.04 26.55 15.21
N ARG A 47 -5.01 26.08 14.51
CA ARG A 47 -5.09 24.87 13.68
C ARG A 47 -5.45 23.64 14.50
N GLN A 48 -4.87 23.44 15.68
CA GLN A 48 -5.20 22.33 16.58
C GLN A 48 -6.66 22.38 17.02
N ARG A 49 -7.21 23.56 17.31
CA ARG A 49 -8.64 23.71 17.65
C ARG A 49 -9.54 23.37 16.44
N GLU A 50 -9.19 23.84 15.25
CA GLU A 50 -9.93 23.57 14.03
C GLU A 50 -9.92 22.06 13.71
N VAL A 51 -8.75 21.43 13.77
CA VAL A 51 -8.60 20.00 13.57
C VAL A 51 -9.38 19.19 14.61
N ALA A 52 -9.32 19.59 15.89
CA ALA A 52 -10.07 18.92 16.96
C ALA A 52 -11.60 18.98 16.74
N GLN A 53 -12.08 20.02 16.09
CA GLN A 53 -13.52 20.19 15.76
C GLN A 53 -13.90 19.54 14.42
N SER A 54 -12.96 19.02 13.67
CA SER A 54 -13.24 18.38 12.40
C SER A 54 -14.09 17.12 12.56
N ALA A 55 -15.00 16.87 11.61
CA ALA A 55 -15.82 15.66 11.60
C ALA A 55 -14.99 14.38 11.65
N TRP A 56 -13.79 14.41 11.08
CA TRP A 56 -12.85 13.30 11.11
C TRP A 56 -12.38 12.99 12.53
N VAL A 57 -11.88 13.99 13.28
CA VAL A 57 -11.43 13.78 14.68
C VAL A 57 -12.60 13.38 15.57
N GLN A 58 -13.77 13.97 15.39
CA GLN A 58 -14.97 13.57 16.13
C GLN A 58 -15.36 12.12 15.86
N SER A 59 -15.25 11.66 14.61
CA SER A 59 -15.51 10.26 14.27
C SER A 59 -14.51 9.29 14.90
N LEU A 60 -13.28 9.73 15.20
CA LEU A 60 -12.29 8.91 15.90
C LEU A 60 -12.69 8.65 17.36
N ALA A 61 -13.33 9.61 18.03
CA ALA A 61 -13.79 9.42 19.40
C ALA A 61 -14.84 8.30 19.52
N ASP A 62 -15.61 8.08 18.46
CA ASP A 62 -16.60 6.99 18.38
C ASP A 62 -16.03 5.67 17.85
N ASN A 63 -14.78 5.68 17.39
CA ASN A 63 -14.14 4.48 16.86
C ASN A 63 -13.78 3.51 18.00
N ALA A 64 -14.30 2.29 17.93
CA ALA A 64 -14.08 1.26 18.96
C ALA A 64 -12.59 0.93 19.17
N ALA A 65 -11.78 0.92 18.12
CA ALA A 65 -10.34 0.66 18.24
C ALA A 65 -9.62 1.79 18.95
N VAL A 66 -9.97 3.06 18.67
CA VAL A 66 -9.41 4.21 19.36
C VAL A 66 -9.79 4.20 20.85
N ARG A 67 -11.05 3.88 21.18
CA ARG A 67 -11.49 3.73 22.58
C ARG A 67 -10.72 2.64 23.32
N ARG A 68 -10.50 1.48 22.70
CA ARG A 68 -9.70 0.39 23.29
C ARG A 68 -8.24 0.80 23.52
N ILE A 69 -7.66 1.59 22.62
CA ILE A 69 -6.31 2.15 22.81
C ILE A 69 -6.28 3.09 24.02
N GLN A 70 -7.26 3.98 24.13
CA GLN A 70 -7.35 4.96 25.20
C GLN A 70 -7.64 4.33 26.58
N SER A 71 -8.44 3.26 26.63
CA SER A 71 -8.73 2.51 27.85
C SER A 71 -7.62 1.54 28.26
N GLY A 72 -6.60 1.36 27.44
CA GLY A 72 -5.54 0.36 27.69
C GLY A 72 -5.99 -1.09 27.45
N GLU A 73 -7.17 -1.32 26.89
CA GLU A 73 -7.75 -2.63 26.59
C GLU A 73 -7.26 -3.17 25.24
N LEU A 74 -6.00 -2.96 24.91
CA LEU A 74 -5.39 -3.53 23.70
C LEU A 74 -4.97 -4.97 23.95
N ASP A 75 -5.48 -5.88 23.11
CA ASP A 75 -4.90 -7.21 23.01
C ASP A 75 -3.54 -7.10 22.33
N VAL A 76 -2.48 -7.18 23.13
CA VAL A 76 -1.11 -7.11 22.64
C VAL A 76 -0.61 -8.51 22.37
N HIS A 77 -0.31 -8.80 21.11
CA HIS A 77 0.27 -10.07 20.71
C HIS A 77 1.79 -10.01 20.75
N TRP A 78 2.39 -10.91 21.51
CA TRP A 78 3.84 -11.02 21.63
C TRP A 78 4.38 -12.18 20.81
N THR A 79 5.40 -11.94 20.00
CA THR A 79 6.07 -12.97 19.23
C THR A 79 7.58 -12.79 19.29
N PRO A 80 8.35 -13.90 19.46
CA PRO A 80 9.80 -13.86 19.32
C PRO A 80 10.23 -13.91 17.84
N ARG A 81 9.29 -14.21 16.91
CA ARG A 81 9.56 -14.35 15.47
C ARG A 81 9.14 -13.08 14.75
N TRP A 82 10.05 -12.15 14.68
CA TRP A 82 9.88 -10.88 13.98
C TRP A 82 11.19 -10.44 13.34
N GLN A 83 11.10 -9.61 12.32
CA GLN A 83 12.26 -9.02 11.63
C GLN A 83 11.87 -7.62 11.16
N VAL A 84 12.70 -6.62 11.49
CA VAL A 84 12.65 -5.30 10.88
C VAL A 84 13.46 -5.34 9.60
N LEU A 85 12.88 -4.90 8.51
CA LEU A 85 13.50 -4.75 7.20
C LEU A 85 13.58 -3.26 6.88
N ALA A 86 14.74 -2.78 6.48
CA ALA A 86 14.92 -1.39 6.07
C ALA A 86 15.94 -1.34 4.92
N ASP A 87 15.55 -0.70 3.83
CA ASP A 87 16.43 -0.53 2.67
C ASP A 87 17.63 0.34 3.00
N ASP A 88 18.69 0.19 2.21
CA ASP A 88 19.88 1.04 2.29
C ASP A 88 19.49 2.50 1.92
N PRO A 89 19.85 3.51 2.73
CA PRO A 89 19.57 4.92 2.40
C PRO A 89 20.18 5.38 1.08
N LEU A 90 21.21 4.71 0.58
CA LEU A 90 21.85 5.00 -0.71
C LEU A 90 21.35 4.13 -1.86
N LYS A 91 20.30 3.35 -1.65
CA LYS A 91 19.73 2.42 -2.63
C LYS A 91 19.59 3.01 -4.03
N ALA A 92 19.05 4.22 -4.14
CA ALA A 92 18.80 4.88 -5.42
C ALA A 92 20.03 5.61 -5.98
N MET A 93 21.07 5.86 -5.15
CA MET A 93 22.20 6.73 -5.52
C MET A 93 23.42 5.97 -6.05
N GLU A 94 23.68 4.77 -5.54
CA GLU A 94 24.95 4.09 -5.76
C GLU A 94 24.84 2.75 -6.47
N ALA A 95 23.65 2.25 -6.74
CA ALA A 95 23.49 0.88 -7.18
C ALA A 95 23.42 0.73 -8.70
N PRO A 96 24.33 -0.07 -9.31
CA PRO A 96 24.09 -0.61 -10.65
C PRO A 96 22.86 -1.51 -10.71
N ASP A 97 22.53 -2.16 -9.58
CA ASP A 97 21.33 -2.95 -9.37
C ASP A 97 20.66 -2.54 -8.04
N PRO A 98 19.68 -1.63 -8.08
CA PRO A 98 18.93 -1.21 -6.89
C PRO A 98 18.23 -2.36 -6.17
N MET A 99 17.84 -3.42 -6.88
CA MET A 99 17.21 -4.60 -6.27
C MET A 99 18.15 -5.32 -5.29
N ALA A 100 19.45 -5.33 -5.57
CA ALA A 100 20.43 -5.94 -4.68
C ALA A 100 20.53 -5.24 -3.31
N ARG A 101 20.17 -3.95 -3.25
CA ARG A 101 20.16 -3.14 -2.02
C ARG A 101 18.82 -3.07 -1.32
N SER A 102 17.76 -3.64 -1.88
CA SER A 102 16.48 -3.69 -1.22
C SER A 102 16.40 -4.87 -0.26
N GLU A 103 16.65 -4.60 1.01
CA GLU A 103 16.47 -5.57 2.09
C GLU A 103 14.99 -5.92 2.25
N VAL A 104 14.11 -4.93 2.11
CA VAL A 104 12.66 -5.12 2.18
C VAL A 104 12.19 -6.07 1.11
N LEU A 105 12.60 -5.87 -0.17
CA LEU A 105 12.24 -6.76 -1.26
C LEU A 105 12.75 -8.19 -1.03
N ARG A 106 14.00 -8.34 -0.57
CA ARG A 106 14.58 -9.67 -0.31
C ARG A 106 13.83 -10.41 0.78
N GLY A 107 13.59 -9.76 1.93
CA GLY A 107 12.85 -10.35 3.05
C GLY A 107 11.41 -10.68 2.68
N PHE A 108 10.73 -9.76 1.99
CA PHE A 108 9.38 -9.96 1.50
C PHE A 108 9.28 -11.14 0.51
N ARG A 109 10.16 -11.19 -0.50
CA ARG A 109 10.20 -12.30 -1.47
C ARG A 109 10.55 -13.63 -0.81
N GLN A 110 11.41 -13.63 0.21
CA GLN A 110 11.72 -14.85 0.95
C GLN A 110 10.48 -15.35 1.68
N ALA A 111 9.77 -14.50 2.43
CA ALA A 111 8.55 -14.86 3.12
C ALA A 111 7.44 -15.36 2.16
N MET A 112 7.34 -14.76 0.97
CA MET A 112 6.44 -15.26 -0.08
C MET A 112 6.83 -16.64 -0.60
N ARG A 113 8.11 -16.92 -0.80
CA ARG A 113 8.59 -18.24 -1.26
C ARG A 113 8.39 -19.33 -0.21
N ASP A 114 8.56 -18.98 1.05
CA ASP A 114 8.41 -19.90 2.17
C ASP A 114 6.93 -20.24 2.45
N SER A 115 6.00 -19.45 1.90
CA SER A 115 4.57 -19.75 2.02
C SER A 115 4.19 -20.98 1.19
N THR A 116 3.31 -21.81 1.74
CA THR A 116 2.95 -23.11 1.17
C THR A 116 1.46 -23.24 0.81
N SER A 117 0.59 -22.41 1.39
CA SER A 117 -0.85 -22.57 1.25
C SER A 117 -1.58 -21.31 0.81
N THR A 118 -1.28 -20.16 1.41
CA THR A 118 -2.02 -18.94 1.13
C THR A 118 -1.12 -17.71 1.08
N LEU A 119 -1.42 -16.82 0.16
CA LEU A 119 -0.78 -15.52 0.02
C LEU A 119 -1.86 -14.46 -0.17
N THR A 120 -1.98 -13.54 0.77
CA THR A 120 -2.93 -12.42 0.70
C THR A 120 -2.15 -11.11 0.69
N LEU A 121 -2.36 -10.28 -0.33
CA LEU A 121 -1.63 -9.04 -0.56
C LEU A 121 -2.58 -7.84 -0.55
N ILE A 122 -2.18 -6.80 0.16
CA ILE A 122 -2.84 -5.50 0.20
C ILE A 122 -1.82 -4.47 -0.29
N SER A 123 -2.03 -3.90 -1.47
CA SER A 123 -1.10 -2.92 -2.02
C SER A 123 -1.85 -1.86 -2.82
N PRO A 124 -1.80 -0.58 -2.41
CA PRO A 124 -2.46 0.51 -3.12
C PRO A 124 -1.92 0.70 -4.53
N TYR A 125 -0.61 0.61 -4.69
CA TYR A 125 0.09 0.61 -5.97
C TYR A 125 0.60 -0.79 -6.24
N PHE A 126 0.03 -1.41 -7.26
CA PHE A 126 0.31 -2.80 -7.60
C PHE A 126 0.68 -2.90 -9.08
N VAL A 127 1.97 -2.84 -9.36
CA VAL A 127 2.54 -2.99 -10.71
C VAL A 127 3.61 -4.08 -10.65
N PRO A 128 3.20 -5.37 -10.65
CA PRO A 128 4.10 -6.49 -10.33
C PRO A 128 5.19 -6.72 -11.39
N GLY A 129 5.05 -6.14 -12.57
CA GLY A 129 5.91 -6.46 -13.71
C GLY A 129 5.71 -7.89 -14.20
N ASP A 130 6.47 -8.29 -15.21
CA ASP A 130 6.40 -9.65 -15.75
C ASP A 130 6.86 -10.69 -14.73
N ALA A 131 7.98 -10.45 -14.07
CA ALA A 131 8.55 -11.38 -13.10
C ALA A 131 7.65 -11.57 -11.86
N GLY A 132 7.09 -10.48 -11.33
CA GLY A 132 6.14 -10.55 -10.21
C GLY A 132 4.84 -11.25 -10.60
N THR A 133 4.32 -10.95 -11.80
CA THR A 133 3.13 -11.64 -12.34
C THR A 133 3.37 -13.14 -12.47
N MET A 134 4.49 -13.55 -13.06
CA MET A 134 4.83 -14.97 -13.17
C MET A 134 4.95 -15.63 -11.79
N SER A 135 5.64 -14.99 -10.85
CA SER A 135 5.79 -15.53 -9.49
C SER A 135 4.45 -15.77 -8.79
N LEU A 136 3.48 -14.85 -8.95
CA LEU A 136 2.14 -14.99 -8.37
C LEU A 136 1.32 -16.08 -9.06
N VAL A 137 1.39 -16.17 -10.38
CA VAL A 137 0.70 -17.21 -11.16
C VAL A 137 1.29 -18.58 -10.87
N ASP A 138 2.62 -18.71 -10.77
CA ASP A 138 3.28 -19.97 -10.43
C ASP A 138 2.95 -20.39 -9.00
N ALA A 139 2.80 -19.44 -8.06
CA ALA A 139 2.30 -19.73 -6.74
C ALA A 139 0.90 -20.39 -6.77
N VAL A 140 0.01 -19.93 -7.66
CA VAL A 140 -1.31 -20.58 -7.85
C VAL A 140 -1.17 -21.98 -8.45
N LYS A 141 -0.32 -22.16 -9.45
CA LYS A 141 -0.05 -23.49 -10.07
C LYS A 141 0.51 -24.50 -9.05
N ASP A 142 1.33 -24.00 -8.11
CA ASP A 142 1.87 -24.80 -7.01
C ASP A 142 0.82 -25.13 -5.93
N GLY A 143 -0.45 -24.75 -6.12
CA GLY A 143 -1.56 -25.05 -5.23
C GLY A 143 -1.82 -23.99 -4.14
N ARG A 144 -1.10 -22.88 -4.13
CA ARG A 144 -1.34 -21.77 -3.19
C ARG A 144 -2.55 -20.94 -3.62
N ARG A 145 -3.32 -20.48 -2.65
CA ARG A 145 -4.40 -19.53 -2.88
C ARG A 145 -3.86 -18.10 -2.79
N VAL A 146 -3.76 -17.44 -3.92
CA VAL A 146 -3.28 -16.06 -4.01
C VAL A 146 -4.46 -15.08 -4.11
N ARG A 147 -4.51 -14.11 -3.19
CA ARG A 147 -5.55 -13.08 -3.09
C ARG A 147 -4.93 -11.69 -3.04
N ILE A 148 -5.43 -10.77 -3.84
CA ILE A 148 -4.84 -9.42 -3.95
C ILE A 148 -5.96 -8.38 -3.95
N ILE A 149 -5.78 -7.30 -3.19
CA ILE A 149 -6.59 -6.09 -3.28
C ILE A 149 -5.69 -4.90 -3.59
N THR A 150 -6.12 -4.10 -4.56
CA THR A 150 -5.48 -2.85 -4.97
C THR A 150 -6.52 -1.76 -5.20
N ASN A 151 -6.11 -0.55 -5.54
CA ASN A 151 -7.05 0.53 -5.88
C ASN A 151 -7.66 0.33 -7.29
N SER A 152 -8.97 0.57 -7.42
CA SER A 152 -9.59 0.73 -8.75
C SER A 152 -9.09 1.98 -9.46
N LEU A 153 -9.36 2.10 -10.76
CA LEU A 153 -9.04 3.33 -11.49
C LEU A 153 -9.70 4.57 -10.88
N ALA A 154 -10.91 4.44 -10.36
CA ALA A 154 -11.63 5.53 -9.71
C ALA A 154 -11.02 5.93 -8.35
N ALA A 155 -10.50 4.97 -7.59
CA ALA A 155 -9.89 5.19 -6.28
C ALA A 155 -8.41 5.55 -6.34
N ASN A 156 -7.71 5.24 -7.43
CA ASN A 156 -6.27 5.48 -7.56
C ASN A 156 -5.99 6.98 -7.78
N ASP A 157 -5.15 7.58 -6.95
CA ASP A 157 -4.71 8.98 -7.08
C ASP A 157 -3.77 9.20 -8.28
N VAL A 158 -3.03 8.17 -8.71
CA VAL A 158 -2.08 8.22 -9.82
C VAL A 158 -2.55 7.34 -10.99
N ALA A 159 -3.17 7.93 -12.01
CA ALA A 159 -3.68 7.20 -13.18
C ALA A 159 -2.59 6.40 -13.93
N ALA A 160 -1.33 6.84 -13.88
CA ALA A 160 -0.21 6.13 -14.48
C ALA A 160 0.06 4.77 -13.81
N VAL A 161 -0.02 4.71 -12.48
CA VAL A 161 0.12 3.45 -11.72
C VAL A 161 -0.98 2.47 -12.11
N HIS A 162 -2.23 2.92 -12.23
CA HIS A 162 -3.32 2.07 -12.68
C HIS A 162 -3.12 1.61 -14.14
N GLY A 163 -2.60 2.49 -15.01
CA GLY A 163 -2.20 2.14 -16.38
C GLY A 163 -1.16 1.01 -16.41
N GLY A 164 -0.13 1.11 -15.57
CA GLY A 164 0.89 0.07 -15.38
C GLY A 164 0.28 -1.24 -14.88
N TYR A 165 -0.52 -1.21 -13.82
CA TYR A 165 -1.20 -2.37 -13.28
C TYR A 165 -2.09 -3.08 -14.32
N SER A 166 -2.87 -2.32 -15.10
CA SER A 166 -3.81 -2.86 -16.08
C SER A 166 -3.17 -3.75 -17.15
N LYS A 167 -1.85 -3.65 -17.37
CA LYS A 167 -1.09 -4.51 -18.27
C LYS A 167 -1.08 -5.97 -17.80
N TYR A 168 -1.06 -6.18 -16.49
CA TYR A 168 -0.87 -7.48 -15.84
C TYR A 168 -2.18 -8.11 -15.37
N ARG A 169 -3.24 -7.31 -15.24
CA ARG A 169 -4.54 -7.71 -14.67
C ARG A 169 -5.11 -8.97 -15.31
N GLU A 170 -5.16 -9.03 -16.64
CA GLU A 170 -5.69 -10.19 -17.36
C GLU A 170 -4.89 -11.46 -17.07
N ARG A 171 -3.57 -11.37 -17.12
CA ARG A 171 -2.68 -12.52 -16.85
C ARG A 171 -2.80 -13.03 -15.42
N LEU A 172 -3.01 -12.14 -14.45
CA LEU A 172 -3.23 -12.52 -13.06
C LEU A 172 -4.56 -13.27 -12.91
N VAL A 173 -5.64 -12.74 -13.49
CA VAL A 173 -6.97 -13.37 -13.45
C VAL A 173 -6.95 -14.72 -14.15
N ASP A 174 -6.37 -14.80 -15.35
CA ASP A 174 -6.23 -16.04 -16.13
C ASP A 174 -5.34 -17.07 -15.41
N GLY A 175 -4.35 -16.60 -14.67
CA GLY A 175 -3.50 -17.43 -13.83
C GLY A 175 -4.13 -17.88 -12.51
N GLY A 176 -5.41 -17.56 -12.26
CA GLY A 176 -6.17 -18.01 -11.10
C GLY A 176 -5.96 -17.15 -9.84
N VAL A 177 -5.30 -16.01 -9.95
CA VAL A 177 -5.17 -15.05 -8.85
C VAL A 177 -6.54 -14.44 -8.55
N SER A 178 -6.92 -14.45 -7.28
CA SER A 178 -8.13 -13.79 -6.79
C SER A 178 -7.88 -12.29 -6.63
N LEU A 179 -8.52 -11.48 -7.45
CA LEU A 179 -8.23 -10.05 -7.58
C LEU A 179 -9.43 -9.19 -7.21
N TRP A 180 -9.19 -8.15 -6.40
CA TRP A 180 -10.17 -7.12 -6.07
C TRP A 180 -9.61 -5.73 -6.30
N GLU A 181 -10.48 -4.83 -6.70
CA GLU A 181 -10.20 -3.41 -6.86
C GLU A 181 -11.10 -2.60 -5.91
N LEU A 182 -10.47 -1.88 -4.96
CA LEU A 182 -11.18 -1.09 -3.96
C LEU A 182 -11.91 0.08 -4.64
N LYS A 183 -13.15 0.30 -4.25
CA LYS A 183 -13.95 1.45 -4.66
C LYS A 183 -13.48 2.73 -3.96
N PRO A 184 -13.66 3.90 -4.58
CA PRO A 184 -13.46 5.16 -3.85
C PRO A 184 -14.43 5.22 -2.66
N ALA A 185 -13.96 5.73 -1.52
CA ALA A 185 -14.84 5.95 -0.37
C ALA A 185 -15.88 7.03 -0.73
N PRO A 186 -17.15 6.85 -0.35
CA PRO A 186 -18.14 7.89 -0.51
C PRO A 186 -17.78 9.09 0.38
N GLY A 187 -17.63 10.26 -0.23
CA GLY A 187 -17.35 11.51 0.48
C GLY A 187 -17.92 12.70 -0.29
N PRO A 188 -18.22 13.82 0.41
CA PRO A 188 -18.77 15.01 -0.21
C PRO A 188 -17.82 15.67 -1.25
N ASP A 189 -16.53 15.35 -1.18
CA ASP A 189 -15.48 15.89 -2.05
C ASP A 189 -15.02 14.89 -3.13
N ALA A 190 -15.89 14.00 -3.56
CA ALA A 190 -15.62 13.03 -4.62
C ALA A 190 -15.42 13.66 -6.02
N ASP A 191 -15.23 14.96 -6.09
CA ASP A 191 -14.86 15.66 -7.33
C ASP A 191 -13.45 15.26 -7.74
N THR A 192 -13.43 14.42 -8.73
CA THR A 192 -12.24 13.83 -9.31
C THR A 192 -11.41 14.89 -10.02
N SER A 193 -10.37 15.37 -9.36
CA SER A 193 -9.33 16.10 -10.08
C SER A 193 -8.71 15.18 -11.15
N LEU A 194 -8.35 15.73 -12.30
CA LEU A 194 -7.66 14.99 -13.37
C LEU A 194 -6.33 14.37 -12.87
N PHE A 195 -5.78 14.87 -11.77
CA PHE A 195 -4.48 14.51 -11.22
C PHE A 195 -4.53 13.82 -9.85
N GLY A 196 -5.70 13.58 -9.27
CA GLY A 196 -5.83 12.88 -8.00
C GLY A 196 -7.29 12.65 -7.60
N SER A 197 -7.55 11.68 -6.73
CA SER A 197 -8.85 11.51 -6.09
C SER A 197 -8.82 12.16 -4.71
N SER A 198 -9.79 13.00 -4.40
CA SER A 198 -10.00 13.57 -3.07
C SER A 198 -10.67 12.59 -2.10
N GLY A 199 -11.09 11.41 -2.59
CA GLY A 199 -11.70 10.36 -1.79
C GLY A 199 -10.66 9.51 -1.05
N ALA A 200 -11.02 8.98 0.12
CA ALA A 200 -10.17 8.04 0.83
C ALA A 200 -9.88 6.82 -0.05
N SER A 201 -8.61 6.60 -0.37
CA SER A 201 -8.11 5.48 -1.13
C SER A 201 -7.34 4.52 -0.23
N LEU A 202 -7.15 3.30 -0.69
CA LEU A 202 -6.25 2.36 -0.02
C LEU A 202 -4.85 2.95 0.06
N HIS A 203 -4.25 2.92 1.26
CA HIS A 203 -2.83 3.29 1.44
C HIS A 203 -2.03 2.23 2.23
N THR A 204 -2.69 1.22 2.76
CA THR A 204 -2.08 0.10 3.48
C THR A 204 -1.23 -0.77 2.54
N LYS A 205 -0.01 -1.08 2.97
CA LYS A 205 0.87 -2.07 2.34
C LYS A 205 1.11 -3.18 3.35
N ALA A 206 0.47 -4.32 3.10
CA ALA A 206 0.54 -5.46 3.99
C ALA A 206 0.40 -6.78 3.23
N ALA A 207 0.88 -7.85 3.84
CA ALA A 207 0.70 -9.20 3.33
C ALA A 207 0.49 -10.21 4.46
N ILE A 208 -0.20 -11.30 4.13
CA ILE A 208 -0.38 -12.45 5.01
C ILE A 208 0.09 -13.68 4.26
N MET A 209 0.99 -14.45 4.87
CA MET A 209 1.51 -15.72 4.39
C MET A 209 1.03 -16.83 5.32
N ASP A 210 0.35 -17.83 4.76
CA ASP A 210 -0.12 -19.05 5.43
C ASP A 210 -0.95 -18.81 6.70
N ALA A 211 -1.66 -17.67 6.79
CA ALA A 211 -2.39 -17.26 7.98
C ALA A 211 -1.55 -17.25 9.28
N GLN A 212 -0.24 -17.03 9.16
CA GLN A 212 0.70 -17.04 10.29
C GLN A 212 1.67 -15.88 10.27
N THR A 213 2.25 -15.55 9.11
CA THR A 213 3.24 -14.49 8.98
C THR A 213 2.60 -13.28 8.32
N VAL A 214 2.80 -12.13 8.91
CA VAL A 214 2.35 -10.85 8.37
C VAL A 214 3.55 -9.98 8.01
N PHE A 215 3.40 -9.23 6.93
CA PHE A 215 4.24 -8.10 6.60
C PHE A 215 3.40 -6.83 6.68
N VAL A 216 3.93 -5.80 7.31
CA VAL A 216 3.36 -4.44 7.29
C VAL A 216 4.50 -3.44 7.10
N GLY A 217 4.33 -2.50 6.18
CA GLY A 217 5.38 -1.52 5.91
C GLY A 217 5.00 -0.44 4.92
N SER A 218 6.01 0.22 4.37
CA SER A 218 5.85 1.24 3.33
C SER A 218 5.93 0.68 1.91
N PHE A 219 6.40 -0.56 1.73
CA PHE A 219 6.71 -1.20 0.45
C PHE A 219 5.48 -1.48 -0.39
N ASN A 220 5.30 -0.77 -1.48
CA ASN A 220 4.36 -1.11 -2.54
C ASN A 220 4.92 -2.22 -3.45
N LEU A 221 4.03 -2.95 -4.09
CA LEU A 221 4.40 -3.94 -5.11
C LEU A 221 4.50 -3.26 -6.49
N ASP A 222 5.43 -2.30 -6.61
CA ASP A 222 5.69 -1.53 -7.82
C ASP A 222 7.20 -1.34 -8.05
N PRO A 223 7.62 -1.03 -9.29
CA PRO A 223 9.03 -0.86 -9.63
C PRO A 223 9.71 0.30 -8.90
N ARG A 224 8.98 1.35 -8.55
CA ARG A 224 9.52 2.49 -7.81
C ARG A 224 9.91 2.10 -6.38
N SER A 225 9.06 1.36 -5.68
CA SER A 225 9.37 0.81 -4.36
C SER A 225 10.51 -0.21 -4.41
N VAL A 226 10.62 -0.95 -5.51
CA VAL A 226 11.72 -1.89 -5.73
C VAL A 226 13.06 -1.16 -5.94
N SER A 227 13.08 -0.09 -6.73
CA SER A 227 14.32 0.46 -7.28
C SER A 227 14.72 1.83 -6.71
N LEU A 228 13.76 2.70 -6.41
CA LEU A 228 14.02 4.11 -6.11
C LEU A 228 13.73 4.48 -4.66
N ASN A 229 12.59 4.07 -4.14
CA ASN A 229 12.22 4.43 -2.78
C ASN A 229 13.00 3.59 -1.78
N CYS A 230 13.43 4.23 -0.70
CA CYS A 230 13.91 3.51 0.47
C CYS A 230 12.71 3.11 1.32
N GLU A 231 12.47 1.83 1.40
CA GLU A 231 11.30 1.26 2.07
C GLU A 231 11.67 0.65 3.42
N GLN A 232 10.65 0.51 4.27
CA GLN A 232 10.80 -0.12 5.58
C GLN A 232 9.57 -0.97 5.89
N GLY A 233 9.75 -2.05 6.64
CA GLY A 233 8.65 -2.90 7.08
C GLY A 233 9.04 -3.87 8.18
N VAL A 234 8.03 -4.52 8.70
CA VAL A 234 8.19 -5.56 9.72
C VAL A 234 7.53 -6.85 9.22
N LEU A 235 8.27 -7.94 9.29
CA LEU A 235 7.74 -9.30 9.25
C LEU A 235 7.52 -9.78 10.68
N ALA A 236 6.35 -10.31 10.98
CA ALA A 236 6.04 -10.91 12.28
C ALA A 236 5.26 -12.19 12.08
N THR A 237 5.64 -13.26 12.79
CA THR A 237 4.92 -14.53 12.73
C THR A 237 4.09 -14.68 14.01
N HIS A 238 2.79 -14.52 13.89
CA HIS A 238 1.80 -14.72 14.94
C HIS A 238 0.41 -14.96 14.33
N PRO A 239 -0.25 -16.12 14.63
CA PRO A 239 -1.54 -16.43 14.02
C PRO A 239 -2.63 -15.39 14.28
N ALA A 240 -2.73 -14.85 15.50
CA ALA A 240 -3.75 -13.84 15.81
C ALA A 240 -3.55 -12.54 15.04
N LEU A 241 -2.30 -12.07 14.82
CA LEU A 241 -2.04 -10.91 13.96
C LEU A 241 -2.45 -11.20 12.50
N ALA A 242 -2.18 -12.41 12.02
CA ALA A 242 -2.58 -12.81 10.68
C ALA A 242 -4.10 -12.91 10.54
N GLU A 243 -4.81 -13.36 11.57
CA GLU A 243 -6.27 -13.41 11.64
C GLU A 243 -6.86 -12.00 11.63
N GLU A 244 -6.37 -11.09 12.47
CA GLU A 244 -6.84 -9.70 12.51
C GLU A 244 -6.67 -8.98 11.15
N LEU A 245 -5.50 -9.14 10.53
CA LEU A 245 -5.27 -8.59 9.20
C LEU A 245 -6.14 -9.28 8.15
N GLY A 246 -6.41 -10.58 8.31
CA GLY A 246 -7.36 -11.35 7.49
C GLY A 246 -8.77 -10.79 7.58
N VAL A 247 -9.27 -10.49 8.77
CA VAL A 247 -10.58 -9.85 8.99
C VAL A 247 -10.64 -8.48 8.30
N ILE A 248 -9.57 -7.70 8.36
CA ILE A 248 -9.48 -6.42 7.64
C ILE A 248 -9.59 -6.65 6.12
N PHE A 249 -8.84 -7.62 5.57
CA PHE A 249 -8.89 -7.97 4.15
C PHE A 249 -10.30 -8.40 3.72
N GLU A 250 -10.95 -9.31 4.47
CA GLU A 250 -12.32 -9.77 4.15
C GLU A 250 -13.31 -8.59 4.15
N ARG A 251 -13.19 -7.67 5.11
CA ARG A 251 -14.01 -6.45 5.15
C ARG A 251 -13.77 -5.55 3.95
N MET A 252 -12.52 -5.42 3.50
CA MET A 252 -12.16 -4.60 2.34
C MET A 252 -12.67 -5.20 1.02
N THR A 253 -12.81 -6.53 0.94
CA THR A 253 -13.23 -7.26 -0.26
C THR A 253 -14.75 -7.44 -0.38
N GLN A 254 -15.54 -6.92 0.58
CA GLN A 254 -17.00 -6.92 0.49
C GLN A 254 -17.50 -6.12 -0.72
N GLY A 255 -18.64 -6.53 -1.29
CA GLY A 255 -19.15 -5.97 -2.54
C GLY A 255 -19.50 -4.47 -2.48
N ASP A 256 -19.87 -3.94 -1.31
CA ASP A 256 -20.06 -2.51 -1.10
C ASP A 256 -18.74 -1.71 -1.18
N ARG A 257 -17.59 -2.35 -0.93
CA ARG A 257 -16.26 -1.72 -0.83
C ARG A 257 -15.33 -2.01 -1.99
N ALA A 258 -15.44 -3.16 -2.62
CA ALA A 258 -14.53 -3.56 -3.69
C ALA A 258 -15.23 -4.28 -4.83
N TRP A 259 -14.65 -4.15 -6.00
CA TRP A 259 -15.00 -4.90 -7.19
C TRP A 259 -14.19 -6.20 -7.23
N ARG A 260 -14.87 -7.34 -7.33
CA ARG A 260 -14.21 -8.59 -7.73
C ARG A 260 -13.93 -8.54 -9.22
N VAL A 261 -12.68 -8.78 -9.61
CA VAL A 261 -12.28 -8.82 -11.03
C VAL A 261 -12.13 -10.27 -11.46
N ASP A 262 -12.89 -10.67 -12.47
CA ASP A 262 -12.85 -12.03 -13.03
C ASP A 262 -13.24 -12.05 -14.53
N ARG A 263 -13.50 -13.23 -15.09
CA ARG A 263 -13.98 -13.43 -16.47
C ARG A 263 -15.47 -13.77 -16.48
N ASP A 264 -16.19 -13.20 -17.44
CA ASP A 264 -17.56 -13.64 -17.77
C ASP A 264 -17.57 -14.97 -18.57
N ALA A 265 -18.75 -15.50 -18.82
CA ALA A 265 -18.93 -16.73 -19.59
C ALA A 265 -18.39 -16.63 -21.06
N LYS A 266 -18.14 -15.43 -21.56
CA LYS A 266 -17.57 -15.15 -22.89
C LYS A 266 -16.07 -14.88 -22.84
N GLY A 267 -15.44 -15.05 -21.68
CA GLY A 267 -14.02 -14.81 -21.47
C GLY A 267 -13.62 -13.34 -21.38
N ARG A 268 -14.56 -12.39 -21.25
CA ARG A 268 -14.27 -10.97 -21.13
C ARG A 268 -14.05 -10.61 -19.66
N LEU A 269 -13.14 -9.69 -19.37
CA LEU A 269 -13.00 -9.14 -18.02
C LEU A 269 -14.32 -8.48 -17.58
N GLN A 270 -14.67 -8.72 -16.33
CA GLN A 270 -15.78 -8.09 -15.65
C GLN A 270 -15.41 -7.71 -14.21
N TRP A 271 -16.12 -6.71 -13.70
CA TRP A 271 -16.06 -6.25 -12.33
C TRP A 271 -17.42 -6.47 -11.69
N ARG A 272 -17.44 -7.19 -10.58
CA ARG A 272 -18.69 -7.53 -9.87
C ARG A 272 -18.62 -7.11 -8.41
N ASP A 273 -19.70 -6.54 -7.88
CA ASP A 273 -19.85 -6.19 -6.47
C ASP A 273 -21.00 -6.94 -5.75
N GLY A 274 -21.57 -7.92 -6.39
CA GLY A 274 -22.75 -8.66 -5.93
C GLY A 274 -24.06 -8.12 -6.53
N GLU A 275 -24.19 -6.84 -6.75
CA GLU A 275 -25.37 -6.19 -7.33
C GLU A 275 -25.16 -5.79 -8.79
N ARG A 276 -23.98 -5.23 -9.08
CA ARG A 276 -23.65 -4.70 -10.41
C ARG A 276 -22.56 -5.53 -11.07
N THR A 277 -22.63 -5.58 -12.40
CA THR A 277 -21.57 -6.15 -13.24
C THR A 277 -21.19 -5.15 -14.32
N GLU A 278 -19.91 -4.82 -14.38
CA GLU A 278 -19.36 -3.87 -15.34
C GLU A 278 -18.32 -4.57 -16.23
N HIS A 279 -18.16 -4.10 -17.47
CA HIS A 279 -17.17 -4.61 -18.43
C HIS A 279 -16.09 -3.57 -18.76
N ARG A 280 -15.99 -2.52 -17.97
CA ARG A 280 -14.98 -1.45 -18.06
C ARG A 280 -14.68 -0.98 -16.65
N ASP A 281 -13.49 -0.40 -16.45
CA ASP A 281 -13.11 0.15 -15.14
C ASP A 281 -14.25 0.96 -14.52
N PRO A 282 -14.88 0.46 -13.42
CA PRO A 282 -16.11 1.06 -12.89
C PRO A 282 -15.85 2.41 -12.24
N ASP A 283 -16.90 3.22 -12.11
CA ASP A 283 -16.92 4.49 -11.38
C ASP A 283 -15.87 5.52 -11.84
N ALA A 284 -15.09 5.21 -12.87
CA ALA A 284 -14.10 6.12 -13.46
C ALA A 284 -14.69 6.96 -14.58
N SER A 285 -14.30 8.23 -14.67
CA SER A 285 -14.70 9.11 -15.78
C SER A 285 -14.13 8.60 -17.12
N LEU A 286 -14.79 8.97 -18.22
CA LEU A 286 -14.30 8.61 -19.57
C LEU A 286 -12.88 9.13 -19.79
N THR A 287 -12.58 10.34 -19.33
CA THR A 287 -11.26 10.95 -19.44
C THR A 287 -10.20 10.12 -18.72
N ARG A 288 -10.47 9.70 -17.47
CA ARG A 288 -9.53 8.83 -16.72
C ARG A 288 -9.30 7.52 -17.43
N ARG A 289 -10.33 6.89 -17.97
CA ARG A 289 -10.21 5.64 -18.74
C ARG A 289 -9.34 5.81 -19.99
N ILE A 290 -9.49 6.92 -20.71
CA ILE A 290 -8.67 7.23 -21.90
C ILE A 290 -7.22 7.44 -21.46
N ILE A 291 -6.98 8.27 -20.44
CA ILE A 291 -5.62 8.54 -19.92
C ILE A 291 -4.96 7.22 -19.48
N ALA A 292 -5.61 6.43 -18.64
CA ALA A 292 -5.06 5.15 -18.18
C ALA A 292 -4.75 4.20 -19.34
N ARG A 293 -5.61 4.17 -20.39
CA ARG A 293 -5.38 3.36 -21.59
C ARG A 293 -4.18 3.85 -22.40
N LEU A 294 -4.00 5.16 -22.54
CA LEU A 294 -2.83 5.72 -23.22
C LEU A 294 -1.54 5.43 -22.44
N LEU A 295 -1.58 5.63 -21.12
CA LEU A 295 -0.44 5.37 -20.23
C LEU A 295 -0.05 3.89 -20.18
N ARG A 296 -0.99 2.96 -20.40
CA ARG A 296 -0.72 1.52 -20.54
C ARG A 296 0.30 1.21 -21.63
N TRP A 297 0.32 1.99 -22.72
CA TRP A 297 1.20 1.76 -23.87
C TRP A 297 2.58 2.38 -23.72
N LEU A 298 2.75 3.28 -22.73
CA LEU A 298 4.03 3.90 -22.50
C LEU A 298 4.94 3.00 -21.64
N PRO A 299 6.26 3.01 -21.87
CA PRO A 299 7.22 2.24 -21.08
C PRO A 299 7.50 2.94 -19.74
N LEU A 300 6.47 3.17 -18.94
CA LEU A 300 6.55 3.89 -17.67
C LEU A 300 6.92 2.99 -16.49
N ASP A 301 6.87 1.67 -16.65
CA ASP A 301 7.07 0.71 -15.56
C ASP A 301 8.33 0.98 -14.71
N PRO A 302 9.50 1.39 -15.28
CA PRO A 302 10.68 1.68 -14.47
C PRO A 302 10.54 2.92 -13.56
N HIS A 303 9.54 3.76 -13.81
CA HIS A 303 9.33 5.04 -13.11
C HIS A 303 8.07 5.07 -12.22
N LEU A 304 7.30 3.98 -12.24
CA LEU A 304 6.04 3.82 -11.49
C LEU A 304 6.27 3.20 -10.13
#